data_bef3abf1ad476a76cc34d54fa30c585e
#
_entry.id   bef3abf1ad476a76cc34d54fa30c585e
#
_cell.length_a   1.000
_cell.length_b   1.000
_cell.length_c   1.000
_cell.angle_alpha   90.00
_cell.angle_beta   90.00
_cell.angle_gamma   90.00
#
_symmetry.space_group_name_H-M   'P 1'
#
loop_
_entity.id
_entity.type
_entity.pdbx_description
1 polymer ?
#
loop_
_entity_poly.entity_id
_entity_poly.type
_entity_poly.pdbx_seq_one_letter_code
_entity_poly.pdbx_strand_id
1 'polypeptide(L)'
;MPVLLLVLALAAPLSQADPEFIQLDPMRSMTQPFSDAVVIGDLMILSGQVGTNASDQLVKGGLVAETHQIFANMRAILKTRNLDLSHIVKCTVMMDDISQWGAFNQVYLSYFDGPKPARSAFGADGLALDARLELECWAKIPNEPDGTDPASS
;
A
#
# COMPACT_ATOMS: atom_id res chain seq x y z
N MET A 1 10.50 -52.34 -27.24
CA MET A 1 9.65 -51.77 -26.16
C MET A 1 10.31 -50.47 -25.71
N PRO A 2 9.70 -49.30 -25.91
CA PRO A 2 10.30 -48.05 -25.44
C PRO A 2 10.02 -47.91 -23.92
N VAL A 3 11.08 -47.66 -23.17
CA VAL A 3 11.01 -47.33 -21.74
C VAL A 3 10.61 -45.86 -21.62
N LEU A 4 9.40 -45.63 -21.12
CA LEU A 4 8.89 -44.27 -20.82
C LEU A 4 9.56 -43.78 -19.54
N LEU A 5 10.52 -42.87 -19.64
CA LEU A 5 11.12 -42.18 -18.49
C LEU A 5 10.09 -41.17 -17.94
N LEU A 6 9.50 -41.49 -16.79
CA LEU A 6 8.65 -40.56 -16.07
C LEU A 6 9.56 -39.54 -15.32
N VAL A 7 9.70 -38.33 -15.84
CA VAL A 7 10.39 -37.24 -15.14
C VAL A 7 9.44 -36.71 -14.09
N LEU A 8 9.66 -37.09 -12.83
CA LEU A 8 8.98 -36.53 -11.68
C LEU A 8 9.58 -35.14 -11.39
N ALA A 9 8.93 -34.07 -11.83
CA ALA A 9 9.29 -32.74 -11.43
C ALA A 9 9.01 -32.57 -9.95
N LEU A 10 10.05 -32.55 -9.10
CA LEU A 10 9.93 -32.13 -7.70
C LEU A 10 9.58 -30.63 -7.70
N ALA A 11 8.33 -30.31 -7.42
CA ALA A 11 7.94 -28.93 -7.11
C ALA A 11 8.63 -28.57 -5.78
N ALA A 12 9.55 -27.60 -5.81
CA ALA A 12 10.12 -27.04 -4.60
C ALA A 12 8.97 -26.45 -3.75
N PRO A 13 8.97 -26.65 -2.42
CA PRO A 13 7.97 -26.04 -1.58
C PRO A 13 8.07 -24.51 -1.72
N LEU A 14 6.95 -23.87 -2.05
CA LEU A 14 6.84 -22.40 -1.98
C LEU A 14 7.14 -22.01 -0.52
N SER A 15 8.30 -21.44 -0.27
CA SER A 15 8.61 -20.84 1.02
C SER A 15 7.62 -19.71 1.25
N GLN A 16 6.67 -19.94 2.15
CA GLN A 16 5.78 -18.90 2.62
C GLN A 16 6.65 -18.01 3.55
N ALA A 17 7.04 -16.84 3.06
CA ALA A 17 7.75 -15.87 3.89
C ALA A 17 6.83 -15.42 5.04
N ASP A 18 7.35 -15.40 6.27
CA ASP A 18 6.62 -14.86 7.42
C ASP A 18 6.26 -13.39 7.18
N PRO A 19 5.11 -12.92 7.72
CA PRO A 19 4.73 -11.51 7.62
C PRO A 19 5.78 -10.60 8.25
N GLU A 20 6.17 -9.55 7.55
CA GLU A 20 7.06 -8.51 8.08
C GLU A 20 6.26 -7.26 8.41
N PHE A 21 6.36 -6.77 9.65
CA PHE A 21 5.65 -5.61 10.16
C PHE A 21 6.53 -4.37 10.03
N ILE A 22 6.04 -3.36 9.33
CA ILE A 22 6.75 -2.11 9.04
C ILE A 22 6.27 -1.02 9.98
N GLN A 23 7.21 -0.34 10.61
CA GLN A 23 6.97 0.82 11.46
C GLN A 23 7.99 1.91 11.10
N LEU A 24 7.52 3.09 10.66
CA LEU A 24 8.40 4.21 10.29
C LEU A 24 9.10 4.80 11.50
N ASP A 25 8.38 4.89 12.62
CA ASP A 25 8.91 5.37 13.89
C ASP A 25 8.82 4.26 14.94
N PRO A 26 9.96 3.69 15.38
CA PRO A 26 9.95 2.65 16.41
C PRO A 26 9.30 3.09 17.74
N MET A 27 9.31 4.38 18.07
CA MET A 27 8.66 4.87 19.29
C MET A 27 7.14 4.80 19.19
N ARG A 28 6.59 4.95 18.00
CA ARG A 28 5.14 4.81 17.75
C ARG A 28 4.66 3.37 17.91
N SER A 29 5.51 2.39 17.61
CA SER A 29 5.16 0.96 17.76
C SER A 29 4.77 0.58 19.19
N MET A 30 5.21 1.37 20.18
CA MET A 30 4.89 1.15 21.59
C MET A 30 3.51 1.68 22.01
N THR A 31 2.92 2.57 21.21
CA THR A 31 1.68 3.30 21.55
C THR A 31 0.56 3.11 20.52
N GLN A 32 0.89 2.83 19.27
CA GLN A 32 -0.09 2.55 18.22
C GLN A 32 -0.53 1.08 18.26
N PRO A 33 -1.82 0.79 18.09
CA PRO A 33 -2.35 -0.58 18.08
C PRO A 33 -2.20 -1.28 16.72
N PHE A 34 -1.47 -0.70 15.76
CA PHE A 34 -1.27 -1.20 14.41
C PHE A 34 0.12 -0.82 13.88
N SER A 35 0.58 -1.53 12.85
CA SER A 35 1.79 -1.20 12.10
C SER A 35 1.46 -0.25 10.95
N ASP A 36 2.43 0.50 10.43
CA ASP A 36 2.22 1.36 9.26
C ASP A 36 1.95 0.54 8.00
N ALA A 37 2.57 -0.65 7.89
CA ALA A 37 2.27 -1.63 6.86
C ALA A 37 2.67 -3.05 7.29
N VAL A 38 2.16 -4.04 6.56
CA VAL A 38 2.59 -5.45 6.65
C VAL A 38 2.99 -5.93 5.27
N VAL A 39 4.13 -6.60 5.17
CA VAL A 39 4.59 -7.26 3.95
C VAL A 39 4.38 -8.76 4.07
N ILE A 40 3.72 -9.36 3.08
CA ILE A 40 3.49 -10.81 2.96
C ILE A 40 3.87 -11.23 1.55
N GLY A 41 4.99 -11.94 1.41
CA GLY A 41 5.53 -12.30 0.10
C GLY A 41 5.81 -11.05 -0.75
N ASP A 42 5.14 -10.92 -1.87
CA ASP A 42 5.29 -9.81 -2.81
C ASP A 42 4.18 -8.72 -2.68
N LEU A 43 3.44 -8.75 -1.58
CA LEU A 43 2.37 -7.80 -1.30
C LEU A 43 2.68 -6.97 -0.06
N MET A 44 2.57 -5.65 -0.18
CA MET A 44 2.65 -4.70 0.92
C MET A 44 1.26 -4.11 1.17
N ILE A 45 0.73 -4.32 2.37
CA ILE A 45 -0.57 -3.85 2.82
C ILE A 45 -0.31 -2.66 3.74
N LEU A 46 -0.69 -1.47 3.33
CA LEU A 46 -0.58 -0.26 4.15
C LEU A 46 -1.81 -0.15 5.05
N SER A 47 -1.61 0.26 6.30
CA SER A 47 -2.72 0.65 7.17
C SER A 47 -3.43 1.89 6.64
N GLY A 48 -4.67 2.11 7.06
CA GLY A 48 -5.43 3.31 6.75
C GLY A 48 -4.65 4.57 7.12
N GLN A 49 -4.58 5.50 6.17
CA GLN A 49 -3.89 6.78 6.34
C GLN A 49 -4.91 7.91 6.37
N VAL A 50 -4.84 8.72 7.40
CA VAL A 50 -5.51 10.03 7.48
C VAL A 50 -4.48 11.15 7.27
N GLY A 51 -4.95 12.36 6.98
CA GLY A 51 -4.11 13.50 6.60
C GLY A 51 -3.33 14.12 7.77
N THR A 52 -2.58 13.31 8.54
CA THR A 52 -1.79 13.80 9.67
C THR A 52 -0.36 14.16 9.27
N ASN A 53 0.16 15.21 9.90
CA ASN A 53 1.56 15.63 9.80
C ASN A 53 2.46 14.83 10.77
N ALA A 54 3.76 15.15 10.82
CA ALA A 54 4.73 14.48 11.69
C ALA A 54 4.45 14.64 13.20
N SER A 55 3.56 15.56 13.60
CA SER A 55 3.11 15.73 14.99
C SER A 55 1.76 15.08 15.27
N ASP A 56 1.31 14.16 14.42
CA ASP A 56 0.02 13.45 14.50
C ASP A 56 -1.22 14.36 14.50
N GLN A 57 -1.09 15.55 13.92
CA GLN A 57 -2.18 16.51 13.80
C GLN A 57 -2.68 16.53 12.36
N LEU A 58 -4.01 16.52 12.17
CA LEU A 58 -4.60 16.74 10.86
C LEU A 58 -4.14 18.05 10.25
N VAL A 59 -3.77 18.02 8.97
CA VAL A 59 -3.43 19.25 8.24
C VAL A 59 -4.66 20.13 8.07
N LYS A 60 -4.46 21.44 8.07
CA LYS A 60 -5.54 22.38 7.82
C LYS A 60 -5.82 22.48 6.32
N GLY A 61 -7.07 22.66 5.93
CA GLY A 61 -7.47 22.84 4.54
C GLY A 61 -8.47 21.79 4.02
N GLY A 62 -8.95 20.92 4.91
CA GLY A 62 -10.01 19.96 4.62
C GLY A 62 -9.59 18.89 3.61
N LEU A 63 -10.57 18.31 2.91
CA LEU A 63 -10.42 17.15 2.03
C LEU A 63 -9.21 17.22 1.09
N VAL A 64 -9.01 18.34 0.42
CA VAL A 64 -7.92 18.48 -0.57
C VAL A 64 -6.55 18.41 0.11
N ALA A 65 -6.36 19.17 1.17
CA ALA A 65 -5.10 19.20 1.92
C ALA A 65 -4.83 17.84 2.59
N GLU A 66 -5.86 17.22 3.18
CA GLU A 66 -5.75 15.90 3.78
C GLU A 66 -5.40 14.84 2.73
N THR A 67 -6.00 14.90 1.54
CA THR A 67 -5.66 13.97 0.44
C THR A 67 -4.19 14.08 0.05
N HIS A 68 -3.65 15.30 -0.10
CA HIS A 68 -2.22 15.49 -0.40
C HIS A 68 -1.33 14.94 0.70
N GLN A 69 -1.69 15.17 1.97
CA GLN A 69 -0.91 14.66 3.10
C GLN A 69 -0.94 13.13 3.18
N ILE A 70 -2.08 12.51 2.92
CA ILE A 70 -2.22 11.05 2.88
C ILE A 70 -1.25 10.45 1.84
N PHE A 71 -1.20 11.00 0.63
CA PHE A 71 -0.26 10.52 -0.38
C PHE A 71 1.21 10.75 0.00
N ALA A 72 1.52 11.83 0.72
CA ALA A 72 2.86 12.06 1.27
C ALA A 72 3.21 10.98 2.30
N ASN A 73 2.30 10.64 3.21
CA ASN A 73 2.48 9.60 4.21
C ASN A 73 2.67 8.22 3.55
N MET A 74 1.82 7.87 2.57
CA MET A 74 1.96 6.63 1.81
C MET A 74 3.30 6.51 1.09
N ARG A 75 3.79 7.59 0.49
CA ARG A 75 5.12 7.59 -0.14
C ARG A 75 6.23 7.28 0.85
N ALA A 76 6.15 7.82 2.08
CA ALA A 76 7.13 7.53 3.13
C ALA A 76 7.13 6.03 3.49
N ILE A 77 5.95 5.42 3.63
CA ILE A 77 5.80 3.99 3.91
C ILE A 77 6.31 3.15 2.75
N LEU A 78 5.89 3.42 1.52
CA LEU A 78 6.31 2.68 0.31
C LEU A 78 7.83 2.71 0.11
N LYS A 79 8.46 3.85 0.44
CA LYS A 79 9.92 4.02 0.31
C LYS A 79 10.72 3.03 1.17
N THR A 80 10.17 2.49 2.24
CA THR A 80 10.82 1.44 3.07
C THR A 80 11.14 0.18 2.27
N ARG A 81 10.48 0.00 1.11
CA ARG A 81 10.68 -1.12 0.18
C ARG A 81 11.10 -0.66 -1.22
N ASN A 82 11.64 0.56 -1.36
CA ASN A 82 12.00 1.17 -2.63
C ASN A 82 10.82 1.22 -3.62
N LEU A 83 9.59 1.29 -3.12
CA LEU A 83 8.37 1.42 -3.91
C LEU A 83 7.93 2.89 -4.01
N ASP A 84 7.09 3.17 -4.99
CA ASP A 84 6.39 4.43 -5.18
C ASP A 84 4.89 4.18 -5.47
N LEU A 85 4.13 5.25 -5.75
CA LEU A 85 2.69 5.15 -5.98
C LEU A 85 2.30 4.31 -7.21
N SER A 86 3.20 4.11 -8.19
CA SER A 86 2.93 3.27 -9.35
C SER A 86 2.81 1.79 -9.01
N HIS A 87 3.32 1.38 -7.85
CA HIS A 87 3.23 0.02 -7.33
C HIS A 87 1.90 -0.26 -6.62
N ILE A 88 1.08 0.77 -6.35
CA ILE A 88 -0.23 0.59 -5.72
C ILE A 88 -1.18 -0.11 -6.69
N VAL A 89 -1.80 -1.20 -6.24
CA VAL A 89 -2.70 -2.04 -7.05
C VAL A 89 -4.15 -1.98 -6.59
N LYS A 90 -4.40 -1.61 -5.34
CA LYS A 90 -5.75 -1.54 -4.75
C LYS A 90 -5.79 -0.43 -3.70
N CYS A 91 -6.90 0.33 -3.65
CA CYS A 91 -7.21 1.24 -2.56
C CYS A 91 -8.66 1.09 -2.10
N THR A 92 -8.87 1.33 -0.81
CA THR A 92 -10.18 1.54 -0.18
C THR A 92 -10.24 2.98 0.31
N VAL A 93 -11.28 3.70 -0.08
CA VAL A 93 -11.51 5.12 0.25
C VAL A 93 -12.68 5.20 1.21
N MET A 94 -12.45 5.78 2.37
CA MET A 94 -13.46 6.06 3.38
C MET A 94 -13.57 7.58 3.52
N MET A 95 -14.79 8.13 3.41
CA MET A 95 -15.04 9.57 3.44
C MET A 95 -16.07 9.90 4.50
N ASP A 96 -15.87 10.97 5.24
CA ASP A 96 -16.88 11.48 6.19
C ASP A 96 -18.11 12.02 5.44
N ASP A 97 -17.91 12.59 4.27
CA ASP A 97 -18.96 13.09 3.38
C ASP A 97 -18.76 12.58 1.95
N ILE A 98 -19.50 11.52 1.58
CA ILE A 98 -19.41 10.90 0.26
C ILE A 98 -19.87 11.83 -0.88
N SER A 99 -20.60 12.90 -0.59
CA SER A 99 -20.99 13.89 -1.61
C SER A 99 -19.78 14.64 -2.18
N GLN A 100 -18.64 14.67 -1.48
CA GLN A 100 -17.39 15.28 -1.92
C GLN A 100 -16.52 14.35 -2.79
N TRP A 101 -17.04 13.18 -3.19
CA TRP A 101 -16.30 12.21 -4.01
C TRP A 101 -15.73 12.80 -5.31
N GLY A 102 -16.48 13.71 -5.96
CA GLY A 102 -16.00 14.41 -7.16
C GLY A 102 -14.74 15.23 -6.91
N ALA A 103 -14.70 16.00 -5.82
CA ALA A 103 -13.56 16.81 -5.43
C ALA A 103 -12.35 15.93 -5.07
N PHE A 104 -12.57 14.86 -4.31
CA PHE A 104 -11.54 13.86 -4.03
C PHE A 104 -10.95 13.26 -5.30
N ASN A 105 -11.78 12.83 -6.25
CA ASN A 105 -11.33 12.23 -7.51
C ASN A 105 -10.40 13.13 -8.31
N GLN A 106 -10.64 14.44 -8.34
CA GLN A 106 -9.77 15.39 -9.03
C GLN A 106 -8.35 15.37 -8.47
N VAL A 107 -8.22 15.34 -7.15
CA VAL A 107 -6.91 15.26 -6.48
C VAL A 107 -6.31 13.88 -6.66
N TYR A 108 -7.09 12.82 -6.42
CA TYR A 108 -6.62 11.42 -6.54
C TYR A 108 -6.02 11.13 -7.92
N LEU A 109 -6.69 11.57 -8.99
CA LEU A 109 -6.23 11.32 -10.36
C LEU A 109 -4.86 11.95 -10.65
N SER A 110 -4.51 13.06 -10.01
CA SER A 110 -3.20 13.70 -10.22
C SER A 110 -2.00 12.91 -9.68
N TYR A 111 -2.24 11.84 -8.93
CA TYR A 111 -1.21 10.98 -8.38
C TYR A 111 -0.90 9.74 -9.22
N PHE A 112 -1.69 9.47 -10.27
CA PHE A 112 -1.56 8.27 -11.10
C PHE A 112 -1.57 8.61 -12.59
N ASP A 113 -0.39 8.71 -13.19
CA ASP A 113 -0.23 9.00 -14.62
C ASP A 113 -0.53 7.78 -15.51
N GLY A 114 -0.37 6.57 -14.99
CA GLY A 114 -0.56 5.29 -15.69
C GLY A 114 -1.90 4.60 -15.37
N PRO A 115 -1.92 3.27 -15.42
CA PRO A 115 -3.06 2.48 -14.97
C PRO A 115 -3.46 2.84 -13.53
N LYS A 116 -4.76 2.85 -13.25
CA LYS A 116 -5.28 3.21 -11.95
C LYS A 116 -5.44 1.96 -11.08
N PRO A 117 -5.16 2.04 -9.76
CA PRO A 117 -5.45 0.94 -8.84
C PRO A 117 -6.94 0.56 -8.86
N ALA A 118 -7.24 -0.73 -8.61
CA ALA A 118 -8.61 -1.11 -8.28
C ALA A 118 -9.07 -0.35 -7.04
N ARG A 119 -10.32 0.11 -6.98
CA ARG A 119 -10.78 0.97 -5.89
C ARG A 119 -12.20 0.65 -5.46
N SER A 120 -12.44 0.74 -4.15
CA SER A 120 -13.76 0.88 -3.54
C SER A 120 -13.83 2.20 -2.80
N ALA A 121 -15.02 2.83 -2.73
CA ALA A 121 -15.23 4.06 -1.99
C ALA A 121 -16.61 4.04 -1.35
N PHE A 122 -16.70 4.53 -0.10
CA PHE A 122 -17.95 4.63 0.66
C PHE A 122 -17.89 5.77 1.68
N GLY A 123 -19.07 6.21 2.12
CA GLY A 123 -19.20 7.12 3.25
C GLY A 123 -19.08 6.36 4.57
N ALA A 124 -18.38 6.94 5.54
CA ALA A 124 -18.26 6.42 6.89
C ALA A 124 -19.02 7.33 7.89
N ASP A 125 -19.47 6.77 9.00
CA ASP A 125 -20.07 7.52 10.10
C ASP A 125 -18.97 8.06 11.04
N GLY A 126 -18.17 9.01 10.50
CA GLY A 126 -16.98 9.57 11.14
C GLY A 126 -15.72 8.78 10.89
N LEU A 127 -14.59 9.47 10.98
CA LEU A 127 -13.24 8.94 10.84
C LEU A 127 -12.38 9.38 12.03
N ALA A 128 -11.25 8.69 12.22
CA ALA A 128 -10.31 9.03 13.28
C ALA A 128 -9.88 10.51 13.19
N LEU A 129 -9.79 11.19 14.32
CA LEU A 129 -9.37 12.60 14.45
C LEU A 129 -10.30 13.59 13.71
N ASP A 130 -11.55 13.22 13.42
CA ASP A 130 -12.47 14.01 12.58
C ASP A 130 -11.93 14.27 11.15
N ALA A 131 -11.14 13.33 10.62
CA ALA A 131 -10.61 13.39 9.27
C ALA A 131 -11.72 13.38 8.22
N ARG A 132 -11.50 14.07 7.10
CA ARG A 132 -12.41 14.08 5.94
C ARG A 132 -12.23 12.87 5.06
N LEU A 133 -11.07 12.22 5.14
CA LEU A 133 -10.68 11.12 4.29
C LEU A 133 -9.75 10.17 5.03
N GLU A 134 -9.97 8.89 4.84
CA GLU A 134 -9.02 7.83 5.13
C GLU A 134 -8.80 6.98 3.88
N LEU A 135 -7.56 6.60 3.62
CA LEU A 135 -7.19 5.81 2.45
C LEU A 135 -6.32 4.63 2.87
N GLU A 136 -6.80 3.42 2.61
CA GLU A 136 -6.04 2.17 2.74
C GLU A 136 -5.61 1.70 1.35
N CYS A 137 -4.33 1.37 1.15
CA CYS A 137 -3.87 0.87 -0.14
C CYS A 137 -2.95 -0.34 0.00
N TRP A 138 -2.93 -1.15 -1.06
CA TRP A 138 -2.07 -2.31 -1.22
C TRP A 138 -1.12 -2.08 -2.39
N ALA A 139 0.14 -2.42 -2.21
CA ALA A 139 1.16 -2.29 -3.24
C ALA A 139 1.79 -3.64 -3.58
N LYS A 140 2.12 -3.82 -4.85
CA LYS A 140 2.86 -4.99 -5.35
C LYS A 140 4.36 -4.70 -5.27
N ILE A 141 5.09 -5.56 -4.61
CA ILE A 141 6.55 -5.56 -4.62
C ILE A 141 6.98 -6.29 -5.90
N PRO A 142 7.78 -5.68 -6.80
CA PRO A 142 8.30 -6.38 -7.97
C PRO A 142 9.12 -7.59 -7.53
N ASN A 143 8.95 -8.71 -8.24
CA ASN A 143 9.85 -9.83 -8.04
C ASN A 143 11.25 -9.39 -8.49
N GLU A 144 12.30 -9.74 -7.73
CA GLU A 144 13.66 -9.66 -8.23
C GLU A 144 13.67 -10.40 -9.58
N PRO A 145 14.26 -9.83 -10.64
CA PRO A 145 14.45 -10.59 -11.88
C PRO A 145 15.20 -11.87 -11.51
N ASP A 146 14.64 -13.02 -11.88
CA ASP A 146 15.30 -14.32 -11.72
C ASP A 146 16.76 -14.14 -12.14
N GLY A 147 17.67 -14.38 -11.18
CA GLY A 147 19.09 -14.11 -11.41
C GLY A 147 19.49 -14.75 -12.74
N THR A 148 19.85 -13.91 -13.69
CA THR A 148 20.47 -14.37 -14.92
C THR A 148 21.68 -15.20 -14.51
N ASP A 149 21.60 -16.51 -14.76
CA ASP A 149 22.67 -17.46 -14.55
C ASP A 149 23.94 -16.91 -15.23
N PRO A 150 25.03 -16.58 -14.49
CA PRO A 150 26.26 -16.04 -15.11
C PRO A 150 27.06 -17.10 -15.86
N ALA A 151 26.47 -18.25 -16.18
CA ALA A 151 27.14 -19.38 -16.82
C ALA A 151 26.74 -19.59 -18.31
N SER A 152 26.59 -18.50 -19.10
CA SER A 152 26.50 -18.61 -20.56
C SER A 152 27.38 -17.56 -21.22
N SER A 153 28.71 -17.77 -21.09
CA SER A 153 29.72 -17.11 -21.94
C SER A 153 30.75 -18.15 -22.33
#